data_0ef3c1b21fba40eb6f81ddbfec2958f7
#
_entry.id   0ef3c1b21fba40eb6f81ddbfec2958f7
#
_cell.length_a   1.000
_cell.length_b   1.000
_cell.length_c   1.000
_cell.angle_alpha   90.00
_cell.angle_beta   90.00
_cell.angle_gamma   90.00
#
_symmetry.space_group_name_H-M   'P 1'
#
loop_
_entity.id
_entity.type
_entity.pdbx_description
1 polymer ?
#
loop_
_entity_poly.entity_id
_entity_poly.type
_entity_poly.pdbx_seq_one_letter_code
_entity_poly.pdbx_strand_id
1 'polypeptide(L)'
;ILYWNLEEDVPGEFPFTAGLFPFKRTGEDPTRMFAGEGGPERTNRRFHYVSLGLPAKRLSTAFDSVTLYGNDPDERPDIYGKIGNAGVSICCLDDAKKLYSGFDLTNEMTSVSMTINGPAPMMLAFFMNAAIDQECEKYILQHKLETEIETRITAIYKQKSVERPKYQGELPEGNSGLGLLLLGVTGDEVLPNEIYQKIKIETISKVRGTVQADILKEDQAQNTCIFSTEFALRLMGDVQEYFIENNIRNF
;
A
#
# COMPACT_ATOMS: atom_id res chain seq x y z
N ILE A 1 37.40 -11.28 1.16
CA ILE A 1 36.08 -11.64 0.62
C ILE A 1 36.14 -11.73 -0.90
N LEU A 2 36.65 -10.67 -1.58
CA LEU A 2 36.77 -10.66 -3.04
C LEU A 2 37.72 -11.77 -3.56
N TYR A 3 38.79 -12.01 -2.83
CA TYR A 3 39.78 -13.03 -3.16
C TYR A 3 39.21 -14.47 -3.04
N TRP A 4 38.45 -14.66 -1.96
CA TRP A 4 37.78 -15.95 -1.73
C TRP A 4 36.77 -16.28 -2.84
N ASN A 5 36.01 -15.26 -3.30
CA ASN A 5 35.07 -15.42 -4.41
C ASN A 5 35.71 -15.71 -5.77
N LEU A 6 37.03 -15.62 -5.89
CA LEU A 6 37.77 -15.94 -7.12
C LEU A 6 38.43 -17.30 -7.10
N GLU A 7 38.67 -17.87 -5.93
CA GLU A 7 39.41 -19.11 -5.75
C GLU A 7 38.60 -20.32 -5.25
N GLU A 8 37.39 -20.02 -4.70
CA GLU A 8 36.50 -21.04 -4.16
C GLU A 8 35.34 -21.30 -5.10
N ASP A 9 34.73 -22.48 -4.94
CA ASP A 9 33.45 -22.80 -5.63
C ASP A 9 32.33 -21.86 -5.14
N VAL A 10 32.13 -20.78 -5.86
CA VAL A 10 31.08 -19.83 -5.57
C VAL A 10 29.83 -20.10 -6.39
N PRO A 11 28.63 -19.86 -5.86
CA PRO A 11 27.41 -20.06 -6.60
C PRO A 11 27.30 -19.06 -7.75
N GLY A 12 27.32 -19.53 -8.98
CA GLY A 12 27.17 -18.74 -10.19
C GLY A 12 28.45 -18.51 -10.98
N GLU A 13 28.35 -17.89 -12.14
CA GLU A 13 29.46 -17.56 -13.03
C GLU A 13 29.89 -16.11 -12.88
N PHE A 14 31.18 -15.87 -13.07
CA PHE A 14 31.71 -14.49 -13.05
C PHE A 14 31.38 -13.76 -14.38
N PRO A 15 30.95 -12.50 -14.35
CA PRO A 15 30.58 -11.67 -13.19
C PRO A 15 29.24 -12.14 -12.61
N PHE A 16 29.15 -12.23 -11.27
CA PHE A 16 27.97 -12.76 -10.57
C PHE A 16 26.72 -11.88 -10.73
N THR A 17 26.13 -11.91 -11.92
CA THR A 17 24.97 -11.07 -12.27
C THR A 17 23.64 -11.64 -11.81
N ALA A 18 23.60 -12.95 -11.50
CA ALA A 18 22.38 -13.62 -11.04
C ALA A 18 22.23 -13.71 -9.51
N GLY A 19 23.07 -13.01 -8.78
CA GLY A 19 23.13 -13.07 -7.32
C GLY A 19 24.08 -14.16 -6.82
N LEU A 20 24.29 -14.19 -5.52
CA LEU A 20 25.22 -15.09 -4.85
C LEU A 20 24.75 -16.56 -4.78
N PHE A 21 23.52 -16.83 -5.21
CA PHE A 21 22.94 -18.16 -5.07
C PHE A 21 22.31 -18.62 -6.37
N PRO A 22 22.65 -19.83 -6.88
CA PRO A 22 22.09 -20.41 -8.09
C PRO A 22 20.66 -20.96 -7.86
N PHE A 23 19.95 -20.49 -6.83
CA PHE A 23 18.60 -20.93 -6.50
C PHE A 23 17.53 -20.22 -7.29
N LYS A 24 17.88 -19.18 -8.02
CA LYS A 24 16.93 -18.53 -8.92
C LYS A 24 16.68 -19.49 -10.09
N ARG A 25 15.48 -19.99 -10.17
CA ARG A 25 15.07 -20.85 -11.29
C ARG A 25 15.14 -20.07 -12.59
N THR A 26 15.76 -20.68 -13.58
CA THR A 26 15.77 -20.13 -14.94
C THR A 26 14.33 -20.10 -15.44
N GLY A 27 13.83 -18.92 -15.80
CA GLY A 27 12.47 -18.74 -16.30
C GLY A 27 11.40 -18.40 -15.23
N GLU A 28 11.79 -18.12 -13.99
CA GLU A 28 10.86 -17.52 -13.03
C GLU A 28 10.60 -16.05 -13.40
N ASP A 29 9.33 -15.71 -13.60
CA ASP A 29 8.90 -14.33 -13.74
C ASP A 29 9.21 -13.55 -12.46
N PRO A 30 9.57 -12.26 -12.57
CA PRO A 30 9.76 -11.42 -11.41
C PRO A 30 8.45 -11.34 -10.63
N THR A 31 8.48 -11.81 -9.39
CA THR A 31 7.28 -11.85 -8.54
C THR A 31 6.99 -10.52 -7.85
N ARG A 32 7.97 -9.61 -7.80
CA ARG A 32 7.84 -8.28 -7.19
C ARG A 32 7.70 -7.21 -8.25
N MET A 33 6.62 -6.45 -8.19
CA MET A 33 6.35 -5.34 -9.07
C MET A 33 6.60 -4.03 -8.32
N PHE A 34 7.46 -3.20 -8.87
CA PHE A 34 7.77 -1.89 -8.31
C PHE A 34 7.15 -0.81 -9.19
N ALA A 35 6.30 0.03 -8.61
CA ALA A 35 5.73 1.17 -9.30
C ALA A 35 5.40 2.31 -8.32
N GLY A 36 5.32 3.51 -8.87
CA GLY A 36 4.88 4.72 -8.19
C GLY A 36 5.04 5.90 -9.12
N GLU A 37 3.92 6.40 -9.65
CA GLU A 37 3.86 7.57 -10.51
C GLU A 37 2.46 8.19 -10.51
N GLY A 38 2.40 9.50 -10.57
CA GLY A 38 1.15 10.25 -10.69
C GLY A 38 0.21 10.06 -9.51
N GLY A 39 -1.08 10.06 -9.80
CA GLY A 39 -2.11 9.74 -8.82
C GLY A 39 -2.30 8.23 -8.63
N PRO A 40 -3.12 7.84 -7.64
CA PRO A 40 -3.33 6.43 -7.27
C PRO A 40 -3.84 5.58 -8.42
N GLU A 41 -4.74 6.10 -9.25
CA GLU A 41 -5.32 5.35 -10.36
C GLU A 41 -4.28 5.05 -11.45
N ARG A 42 -3.33 5.95 -11.69
CA ARG A 42 -2.26 5.74 -12.67
C ARG A 42 -1.33 4.60 -12.22
N THR A 43 -0.93 4.61 -10.96
CA THR A 43 -0.10 3.55 -10.39
C THR A 43 -0.88 2.23 -10.28
N ASN A 44 -2.18 2.27 -9.94
CA ASN A 44 -3.04 1.09 -9.94
C ASN A 44 -3.08 0.43 -11.32
N ARG A 45 -3.31 1.20 -12.39
CA ARG A 45 -3.27 0.68 -13.77
C ARG A 45 -1.92 0.04 -14.10
N ARG A 46 -0.83 0.66 -13.65
CA ARG A 46 0.51 0.09 -13.85
C ARG A 46 0.69 -1.23 -13.12
N PHE A 47 0.26 -1.32 -11.87
CA PHE A 47 0.32 -2.57 -11.10
C PHE A 47 -0.48 -3.68 -11.78
N HIS A 48 -1.69 -3.41 -12.23
CA HIS A 48 -2.49 -4.40 -12.95
C HIS A 48 -1.81 -4.84 -14.26
N TYR A 49 -1.32 -3.90 -15.05
CA TYR A 49 -0.63 -4.19 -16.30
C TYR A 49 0.58 -5.13 -16.10
N VAL A 50 1.45 -4.82 -15.12
CA VAL A 50 2.67 -5.63 -14.90
C VAL A 50 2.42 -6.93 -14.14
N SER A 51 1.26 -7.08 -13.52
CA SER A 51 0.88 -8.27 -12.75
C SER A 51 -0.10 -9.19 -13.47
N LEU A 52 -0.52 -8.82 -14.68
CA LEU A 52 -1.49 -9.60 -15.44
C LEU A 52 -0.94 -11.02 -15.70
N GLY A 53 -1.76 -12.02 -15.40
CA GLY A 53 -1.38 -13.44 -15.55
C GLY A 53 -0.41 -13.99 -14.50
N LEU A 54 0.14 -13.17 -13.61
CA LEU A 54 1.03 -13.66 -12.56
C LEU A 54 0.24 -14.23 -11.38
N PRO A 55 0.67 -15.36 -10.80
CA PRO A 55 -0.04 -15.98 -9.68
C PRO A 55 0.10 -15.17 -8.38
N ALA A 56 1.26 -14.55 -8.15
CA ALA A 56 1.52 -13.75 -6.96
C ALA A 56 1.51 -12.25 -7.27
N LYS A 57 0.90 -11.47 -6.39
CA LYS A 57 0.81 -10.01 -6.46
C LYS A 57 1.66 -9.40 -5.35
N ARG A 58 2.94 -9.11 -5.64
CA ARG A 58 3.88 -8.51 -4.68
C ARG A 58 4.16 -7.07 -5.08
N LEU A 59 3.37 -6.15 -4.54
CA LEU A 59 3.33 -4.75 -4.95
C LEU A 59 4.31 -3.94 -4.10
N SER A 60 5.38 -3.45 -4.72
CA SER A 60 6.27 -2.48 -4.09
C SER A 60 5.92 -1.07 -4.55
N THR A 61 5.49 -0.25 -3.62
CA THR A 61 5.03 1.11 -3.90
C THR A 61 6.11 2.13 -3.57
N ALA A 62 6.45 2.97 -4.56
CA ALA A 62 7.23 4.18 -4.35
C ALA A 62 6.29 5.37 -4.20
N PHE A 63 6.46 6.16 -3.14
CA PHE A 63 5.71 7.39 -2.91
C PHE A 63 6.51 8.60 -3.37
N ASP A 64 5.82 9.65 -3.80
CA ASP A 64 6.45 10.89 -4.21
C ASP A 64 6.99 11.68 -3.00
N SER A 65 7.78 12.72 -3.25
CA SER A 65 8.37 13.51 -2.17
C SER A 65 7.32 14.26 -1.35
N VAL A 66 6.17 14.60 -1.92
CA VAL A 66 5.08 15.28 -1.21
C VAL A 66 4.49 14.35 -0.15
N THR A 67 4.21 13.10 -0.52
CA THR A 67 3.78 12.03 0.41
C THR A 67 4.88 11.72 1.44
N LEU A 68 6.15 11.63 1.02
CA LEU A 68 7.28 11.38 1.91
C LEU A 68 7.46 12.47 2.97
N TYR A 69 7.05 13.70 2.68
CA TYR A 69 7.08 14.82 3.62
C TYR A 69 5.82 14.92 4.48
N GLY A 70 4.83 14.09 4.24
CA GLY A 70 3.53 14.17 4.92
C GLY A 70 2.73 15.42 4.56
N ASN A 71 2.95 15.96 3.38
CA ASN A 71 2.22 17.11 2.86
C ASN A 71 1.05 16.67 1.98
N ASP A 72 0.02 17.49 1.94
CA ASP A 72 -1.03 17.37 0.94
C ASP A 72 -0.60 17.98 -0.39
N PRO A 73 -1.10 17.47 -1.53
CA PRO A 73 -0.92 18.09 -2.83
C PRO A 73 -1.48 19.52 -2.85
N ASP A 74 -0.69 20.47 -3.36
CA ASP A 74 -1.05 21.86 -3.46
C ASP A 74 -0.29 22.55 -4.60
N GLU A 75 -0.70 23.73 -5.01
CA GLU A 75 -0.04 24.55 -6.03
C GLU A 75 1.13 25.40 -5.48
N ARG A 76 1.59 25.13 -4.28
CA ARG A 76 2.71 25.84 -3.65
C ARG A 76 4.02 25.66 -4.43
N PRO A 77 4.87 26.70 -4.51
CA PRO A 77 6.13 26.64 -5.28
C PRO A 77 7.09 25.55 -4.82
N ASP A 78 7.09 25.22 -3.52
CA ASP A 78 7.99 24.22 -2.93
C ASP A 78 7.65 22.78 -3.29
N ILE A 79 6.39 22.52 -3.68
CA ILE A 79 5.93 21.18 -4.09
C ILE A 79 5.47 21.12 -5.55
N TYR A 80 5.42 22.26 -6.25
CA TYR A 80 5.06 22.30 -7.65
C TYR A 80 5.99 21.42 -8.51
N GLY A 81 5.41 20.57 -9.34
CA GLY A 81 6.16 19.63 -10.18
C GLY A 81 6.71 18.40 -9.45
N LYS A 82 6.51 18.29 -8.12
CA LYS A 82 6.91 17.11 -7.35
C LYS A 82 5.79 16.11 -7.14
N ILE A 83 4.53 16.57 -7.27
CA ILE A 83 3.34 15.74 -7.08
C ILE A 83 3.30 14.64 -8.14
N GLY A 84 3.31 13.37 -7.71
CA GLY A 84 3.30 12.22 -8.60
C GLY A 84 4.59 12.02 -9.41
N ASN A 85 5.66 12.76 -9.10
CA ASN A 85 6.94 12.62 -9.74
C ASN A 85 7.85 11.68 -8.94
N ALA A 86 8.43 10.68 -9.62
CA ALA A 86 9.26 9.62 -9.01
C ALA A 86 8.58 8.83 -7.88
N GLY A 87 7.25 8.82 -7.84
CA GLY A 87 6.45 8.12 -6.86
C GLY A 87 4.98 8.45 -7.02
N VAL A 88 4.10 7.70 -6.37
CA VAL A 88 2.67 7.97 -6.33
C VAL A 88 2.35 8.97 -5.22
N SER A 89 1.47 9.92 -5.52
CA SER A 89 0.95 10.86 -4.53
C SER A 89 -0.27 10.25 -3.82
N ILE A 90 -0.17 10.12 -2.50
CA ILE A 90 -1.23 9.59 -1.63
C ILE A 90 -1.41 10.55 -0.46
N CYS A 91 -2.58 11.14 -0.31
CA CYS A 91 -2.85 12.09 0.77
C CYS A 91 -4.03 11.68 1.67
N CYS A 92 -4.81 10.69 1.27
CA CYS A 92 -5.97 10.23 2.04
C CYS A 92 -6.19 8.72 1.89
N LEU A 93 -7.10 8.19 2.72
CA LEU A 93 -7.47 6.78 2.69
C LEU A 93 -8.07 6.36 1.32
N ASP A 94 -8.87 7.20 0.70
CA ASP A 94 -9.47 6.89 -0.59
C ASP A 94 -8.43 6.73 -1.70
N ASP A 95 -7.32 7.45 -1.63
CA ASP A 95 -6.21 7.25 -2.55
C ASP A 95 -5.56 5.88 -2.37
N ALA A 96 -5.39 5.42 -1.14
CA ALA A 96 -4.90 4.07 -0.87
C ALA A 96 -5.88 3.00 -1.35
N LYS A 97 -7.19 3.19 -1.18
CA LYS A 97 -8.22 2.30 -1.72
C LYS A 97 -8.15 2.21 -3.24
N LYS A 98 -8.02 3.34 -3.93
CA LYS A 98 -7.86 3.38 -5.39
C LYS A 98 -6.55 2.74 -5.84
N LEU A 99 -5.45 3.00 -5.13
CA LEU A 99 -4.13 2.47 -5.43
C LEU A 99 -4.11 0.94 -5.44
N TYR A 100 -4.75 0.32 -4.45
CA TYR A 100 -4.78 -1.13 -4.28
C TYR A 100 -6.08 -1.78 -4.73
N SER A 101 -6.96 -1.04 -5.43
CA SER A 101 -8.23 -1.62 -5.91
C SER A 101 -8.00 -2.79 -6.86
N GLY A 102 -8.87 -3.80 -6.74
CA GLY A 102 -8.81 -5.02 -7.53
C GLY A 102 -7.75 -6.04 -7.08
N PHE A 103 -6.89 -5.68 -6.12
CA PHE A 103 -5.97 -6.60 -5.46
C PHE A 103 -6.57 -7.03 -4.11
N ASP A 104 -6.82 -8.30 -3.93
CA ASP A 104 -7.26 -8.84 -2.65
C ASP A 104 -6.12 -8.81 -1.63
N LEU A 105 -6.16 -7.84 -0.71
CA LEU A 105 -5.10 -7.57 0.26
C LEU A 105 -4.99 -8.63 1.37
N THR A 106 -6.00 -9.47 1.52
CA THR A 106 -5.98 -10.59 2.49
C THR A 106 -5.57 -11.91 1.87
N ASN A 107 -5.41 -11.96 0.54
CA ASN A 107 -4.98 -13.16 -0.17
C ASN A 107 -3.52 -13.50 0.17
N GLU A 108 -3.22 -14.76 0.43
CA GLU A 108 -1.86 -15.23 0.76
C GLU A 108 -0.82 -14.95 -0.32
N MET A 109 -1.25 -14.84 -1.58
CA MET A 109 -0.39 -14.54 -2.72
C MET A 109 -0.23 -13.03 -2.95
N THR A 110 -0.88 -12.19 -2.15
CA THR A 110 -0.77 -10.73 -2.22
C THR A 110 0.09 -10.22 -1.06
N SER A 111 1.04 -9.36 -1.36
CA SER A 111 1.79 -8.60 -0.35
C SER A 111 2.12 -7.20 -0.85
N VAL A 112 2.16 -6.25 0.06
CA VAL A 112 2.46 -4.84 -0.25
C VAL A 112 3.74 -4.43 0.49
N SER A 113 4.66 -3.81 -0.23
CA SER A 113 5.82 -3.14 0.37
C SER A 113 5.71 -1.65 0.14
N MET A 114 5.76 -0.88 1.21
CA MET A 114 5.65 0.58 1.17
C MET A 114 7.01 1.21 1.48
N THR A 115 7.61 1.82 0.47
CA THR A 115 8.87 2.56 0.60
C THR A 115 8.54 3.98 1.05
N ILE A 116 8.55 4.19 2.35
CA ILE A 116 8.21 5.44 3.02
C ILE A 116 9.13 5.60 4.24
N ASN A 117 9.21 6.78 4.83
CA ASN A 117 10.05 7.02 6.02
C ASN A 117 9.21 7.66 7.15
N GLY A 118 9.33 8.96 7.40
CA GLY A 118 8.63 9.63 8.49
C GLY A 118 7.12 9.37 8.53
N PRO A 119 6.37 9.46 7.42
CA PRO A 119 4.95 9.16 7.39
C PRO A 119 4.58 7.66 7.40
N ALA A 120 5.51 6.77 7.73
CA ALA A 120 5.27 5.31 7.72
C ALA A 120 4.00 4.88 8.47
N PRO A 121 3.69 5.38 9.68
CA PRO A 121 2.45 5.01 10.37
C PRO A 121 1.19 5.48 9.65
N MET A 122 1.24 6.64 9.00
CA MET A 122 0.12 7.15 8.23
C MET A 122 -0.17 6.25 7.02
N MET A 123 0.87 5.89 6.25
CA MET A 123 0.73 4.96 5.12
C MET A 123 0.30 3.57 5.58
N LEU A 124 0.83 3.08 6.70
CA LEU A 124 0.41 1.84 7.32
C LEU A 124 -1.08 1.88 7.69
N ALA A 125 -1.54 2.96 8.31
CA ALA A 125 -2.94 3.15 8.67
C ALA A 125 -3.85 3.18 7.43
N PHE A 126 -3.45 3.87 6.37
CA PHE A 126 -4.21 3.87 5.11
C PHE A 126 -4.28 2.46 4.50
N PHE A 127 -3.17 1.74 4.47
CA PHE A 127 -3.14 0.37 3.95
C PHE A 127 -4.03 -0.58 4.75
N MET A 128 -3.91 -0.55 6.09
CA MET A 128 -4.70 -1.41 6.97
C MET A 128 -6.21 -1.13 6.83
N ASN A 129 -6.60 0.15 6.81
CA ASN A 129 -8.00 0.53 6.64
C ASN A 129 -8.51 0.21 5.22
N ALA A 130 -7.70 0.37 4.17
CA ALA A 130 -8.09 -0.05 2.83
C ALA A 130 -8.33 -1.57 2.77
N ALA A 131 -7.50 -2.38 3.43
CA ALA A 131 -7.71 -3.83 3.51
C ALA A 131 -8.98 -4.20 4.31
N ILE A 132 -9.22 -3.53 5.43
CA ILE A 132 -10.45 -3.74 6.24
C ILE A 132 -11.69 -3.39 5.40
N ASP A 133 -11.66 -2.28 4.69
CA ASP A 133 -12.78 -1.85 3.86
C ASP A 133 -13.01 -2.80 2.66
N GLN A 134 -11.96 -3.43 2.11
CA GLN A 134 -12.16 -4.50 1.12
C GLN A 134 -12.90 -5.72 1.71
N GLU A 135 -12.59 -6.12 2.93
CA GLU A 135 -13.29 -7.22 3.58
C GLU A 135 -14.72 -6.82 3.97
N CYS A 136 -14.96 -5.57 4.38
CA CYS A 136 -16.29 -5.02 4.56
C CYS A 136 -17.09 -5.05 3.25
N GLU A 137 -16.48 -4.67 2.13
CA GLU A 137 -17.09 -4.75 0.80
C GLU A 137 -17.46 -6.19 0.44
N LYS A 138 -16.56 -7.17 0.65
CA LYS A 138 -16.87 -8.60 0.43
C LYS A 138 -18.05 -9.06 1.30
N TYR A 139 -18.10 -8.63 2.56
CA TYR A 139 -19.23 -8.92 3.45
C TYR A 139 -20.55 -8.35 2.91
N ILE A 140 -20.54 -7.09 2.49
CA ILE A 140 -21.71 -6.40 1.92
C ILE A 140 -22.23 -7.15 0.69
N LEU A 141 -21.35 -7.51 -0.24
CA LEU A 141 -21.69 -8.25 -1.46
C LEU A 141 -22.22 -9.65 -1.14
N GLN A 142 -21.59 -10.37 -0.22
CA GLN A 142 -22.01 -11.71 0.18
C GLN A 142 -23.41 -11.72 0.82
N HIS A 143 -23.76 -10.69 1.57
CA HIS A 143 -25.05 -10.57 2.24
C HIS A 143 -26.08 -9.76 1.44
N LYS A 144 -25.74 -9.33 0.22
CA LYS A 144 -26.63 -8.57 -0.69
C LYS A 144 -27.13 -7.26 -0.05
N LEU A 145 -26.24 -6.54 0.61
CA LEU A 145 -26.54 -5.29 1.32
C LEU A 145 -26.25 -4.04 0.48
N GLU A 146 -25.83 -4.18 -0.78
CA GLU A 146 -25.32 -3.08 -1.63
C GLU A 146 -26.32 -1.92 -1.71
N THR A 147 -27.59 -2.22 -1.93
CA THR A 147 -28.64 -1.18 -2.06
C THR A 147 -28.83 -0.39 -0.76
N GLU A 148 -28.81 -1.08 0.38
CA GLU A 148 -28.94 -0.45 1.69
C GLU A 148 -27.73 0.43 1.99
N ILE A 149 -26.54 -0.09 1.76
CA ILE A 149 -25.29 0.63 1.99
C ILE A 149 -25.19 1.84 1.05
N GLU A 150 -25.51 1.72 -0.22
CA GLU A 150 -25.51 2.83 -1.16
C GLU A 150 -26.48 3.95 -0.74
N THR A 151 -27.65 3.57 -0.18
CA THR A 151 -28.60 4.53 0.38
C THR A 151 -27.99 5.27 1.57
N ARG A 152 -27.30 4.58 2.46
CA ARG A 152 -26.58 5.18 3.61
C ARG A 152 -25.48 6.15 3.14
N ILE A 153 -24.64 5.70 2.20
CA ILE A 153 -23.55 6.52 1.65
C ILE A 153 -24.13 7.79 1.00
N THR A 154 -25.18 7.66 0.21
CA THR A 154 -25.85 8.80 -0.42
C THR A 154 -26.38 9.79 0.62
N ALA A 155 -26.95 9.30 1.71
CA ALA A 155 -27.43 10.16 2.80
C ALA A 155 -26.27 10.92 3.48
N ILE A 156 -25.14 10.23 3.74
CA ILE A 156 -23.92 10.84 4.32
C ILE A 156 -23.42 11.97 3.41
N TYR A 157 -23.29 11.73 2.11
CA TYR A 157 -22.77 12.72 1.17
C TYR A 157 -23.74 13.89 0.94
N LYS A 158 -25.03 13.62 0.95
CA LYS A 158 -26.04 14.68 0.92
C LYS A 158 -25.92 15.61 2.14
N GLN A 159 -25.64 15.04 3.31
CA GLN A 159 -25.44 15.82 4.54
C GLN A 159 -24.12 16.62 4.51
N LYS A 160 -23.05 16.00 4.02
CA LYS A 160 -21.72 16.64 3.88
C LYS A 160 -21.70 17.75 2.82
N SER A 161 -22.67 17.78 1.87
CA SER A 161 -22.73 18.73 0.75
C SER A 161 -21.44 18.74 -0.12
N VAL A 162 -20.80 17.60 -0.27
CA VAL A 162 -19.60 17.41 -1.10
C VAL A 162 -19.81 16.29 -2.08
N GLU A 163 -19.05 16.27 -3.17
CA GLU A 163 -19.09 15.18 -4.13
C GLU A 163 -18.35 13.94 -3.59
N ARG A 164 -18.96 12.77 -3.80
CA ARG A 164 -18.34 11.50 -3.41
C ARG A 164 -17.12 11.20 -4.27
N PRO A 165 -16.00 10.78 -3.67
CA PRO A 165 -14.81 10.35 -4.41
C PRO A 165 -15.13 9.21 -5.39
N LYS A 166 -14.47 9.25 -6.55
CA LYS A 166 -14.61 8.23 -7.59
C LYS A 166 -13.23 7.81 -8.11
N TYR A 167 -13.15 6.61 -8.62
CA TYR A 167 -11.99 6.17 -9.38
C TYR A 167 -12.00 6.89 -10.75
N GLN A 168 -10.90 7.54 -11.09
CA GLN A 168 -10.79 8.34 -12.32
C GLN A 168 -10.37 7.48 -13.52
N GLY A 169 -11.19 7.49 -14.55
CA GLY A 169 -10.98 6.72 -15.77
C GLY A 169 -11.52 5.29 -15.70
N GLU A 170 -11.22 4.51 -16.71
CA GLU A 170 -11.64 3.11 -16.80
C GLU A 170 -10.78 2.21 -15.91
N LEU A 171 -11.40 1.17 -15.37
CA LEU A 171 -10.69 0.13 -14.64
C LEU A 171 -9.80 -0.67 -15.59
N PRO A 172 -8.54 -0.93 -15.23
CA PRO A 172 -7.67 -1.74 -16.06
C PRO A 172 -8.10 -3.20 -16.11
N GLU A 173 -7.64 -3.91 -17.12
CA GLU A 173 -7.81 -5.35 -17.20
C GLU A 173 -7.27 -6.04 -15.94
N GLY A 174 -8.05 -6.98 -15.39
CA GLY A 174 -7.75 -7.67 -14.14
C GLY A 174 -8.15 -6.92 -12.87
N ASN A 175 -8.67 -5.70 -12.96
CA ASN A 175 -9.23 -4.99 -11.81
C ASN A 175 -10.73 -5.26 -11.68
N SER A 176 -11.12 -5.98 -10.63
CA SER A 176 -12.53 -6.31 -10.32
C SER A 176 -13.32 -5.16 -9.71
N GLY A 177 -12.67 -4.05 -9.37
CA GLY A 177 -13.27 -2.96 -8.61
C GLY A 177 -13.27 -3.17 -7.10
N LEU A 178 -12.73 -4.27 -6.58
CA LEU A 178 -12.65 -4.53 -5.14
C LEU A 178 -11.95 -3.37 -4.41
N GLY A 179 -12.57 -2.86 -3.36
CA GLY A 179 -12.10 -1.72 -2.58
C GLY A 179 -12.66 -0.36 -3.03
N LEU A 180 -13.53 -0.32 -4.06
CA LEU A 180 -14.10 0.92 -4.56
C LEU A 180 -15.56 1.18 -4.09
N LEU A 181 -16.25 0.17 -3.59
CA LEU A 181 -17.62 0.31 -3.09
C LEU A 181 -17.71 1.31 -1.94
N LEU A 182 -16.71 1.32 -1.07
CA LEU A 182 -16.67 2.17 0.11
C LEU A 182 -15.80 3.44 -0.09
N LEU A 183 -15.61 3.93 -1.33
CA LEU A 183 -14.97 5.22 -1.53
C LEU A 183 -15.75 6.34 -0.83
N GLY A 184 -15.01 7.13 -0.04
CA GLY A 184 -15.51 8.25 0.72
C GLY A 184 -16.16 7.94 2.06
N VAL A 185 -16.29 6.67 2.41
CA VAL A 185 -16.74 6.18 3.71
C VAL A 185 -15.89 5.00 4.15
N THR A 186 -15.96 4.67 5.42
CA THR A 186 -15.30 3.48 5.99
C THR A 186 -16.30 2.43 6.42
N GLY A 187 -15.86 1.20 6.59
CA GLY A 187 -16.73 0.09 6.98
C GLY A 187 -17.48 0.31 8.29
N ASP A 188 -16.85 1.01 9.25
CA ASP A 188 -17.47 1.33 10.54
C ASP A 188 -18.57 2.40 10.46
N GLU A 189 -18.56 3.25 9.42
CA GLU A 189 -19.64 4.22 9.17
C GLU A 189 -20.91 3.57 8.61
N VAL A 190 -20.77 2.41 7.98
CA VAL A 190 -21.88 1.79 7.23
C VAL A 190 -22.32 0.42 7.75
N LEU A 191 -21.47 -0.30 8.46
CA LEU A 191 -21.79 -1.60 9.06
C LEU A 191 -22.04 -1.48 10.57
N PRO A 192 -22.81 -2.42 11.17
CA PRO A 192 -22.90 -2.55 12.61
C PRO A 192 -21.52 -2.76 13.24
N ASN A 193 -21.27 -2.09 14.38
CA ASN A 193 -19.96 -2.12 15.03
C ASN A 193 -19.46 -3.54 15.34
N GLU A 194 -20.32 -4.44 15.77
CA GLU A 194 -19.94 -5.83 16.07
C GLU A 194 -19.38 -6.56 14.83
N ILE A 195 -20.02 -6.35 13.68
CA ILE A 195 -19.60 -6.94 12.41
C ILE A 195 -18.28 -6.33 11.96
N TYR A 196 -18.19 -5.00 12.00
CA TYR A 196 -16.96 -4.28 11.65
C TYR A 196 -15.77 -4.72 12.51
N GLN A 197 -15.91 -4.79 13.83
CA GLN A 197 -14.81 -5.20 14.71
C GLN A 197 -14.34 -6.63 14.44
N LYS A 198 -15.25 -7.55 14.14
CA LYS A 198 -14.89 -8.90 13.75
C LYS A 198 -14.09 -8.92 12.45
N ILE A 199 -14.57 -8.21 11.42
CA ILE A 199 -13.87 -8.10 10.13
C ILE A 199 -12.50 -7.47 10.33
N LYS A 200 -12.39 -6.40 11.11
CA LYS A 200 -11.14 -5.72 11.40
C LYS A 200 -10.09 -6.66 12.00
N ILE A 201 -10.45 -7.38 13.07
CA ILE A 201 -9.53 -8.31 13.75
C ILE A 201 -9.04 -9.41 12.81
N GLU A 202 -9.96 -9.99 12.03
CA GLU A 202 -9.62 -11.04 11.07
C GLU A 202 -8.73 -10.51 9.93
N THR A 203 -9.00 -9.32 9.44
CA THR A 203 -8.25 -8.71 8.32
C THR A 203 -6.82 -8.39 8.70
N ILE A 204 -6.61 -7.69 9.81
CA ILE A 204 -5.26 -7.27 10.22
C ILE A 204 -4.35 -8.45 10.54
N SER A 205 -4.92 -9.61 10.89
CA SER A 205 -4.15 -10.84 11.10
C SER A 205 -3.72 -11.53 9.80
N LYS A 206 -4.38 -11.22 8.67
CA LYS A 206 -4.15 -11.86 7.37
C LYS A 206 -3.28 -11.05 6.42
N VAL A 207 -3.33 -9.71 6.50
CA VAL A 207 -2.56 -8.83 5.60
C VAL A 207 -1.07 -9.11 5.67
N ARG A 208 -0.40 -8.96 4.52
CA ARG A 208 1.03 -9.25 4.36
C ARG A 208 1.73 -8.08 3.70
N GLY A 209 2.86 -7.70 4.26
CA GLY A 209 3.63 -6.62 3.66
C GLY A 209 4.77 -6.13 4.52
N THR A 210 5.29 -5.00 4.13
CA THR A 210 6.30 -4.26 4.87
C THR A 210 6.04 -2.76 4.74
N VAL A 211 6.24 -2.03 5.83
CA VAL A 211 6.37 -0.59 5.80
C VAL A 211 7.79 -0.22 6.17
N GLN A 212 8.44 0.54 5.31
CA GLN A 212 9.83 0.94 5.52
C GLN A 212 9.88 2.28 6.25
N ALA A 213 10.46 2.28 7.45
CA ALA A 213 10.91 3.49 8.13
C ALA A 213 12.43 3.42 8.21
N ASP A 214 13.13 3.86 7.15
CA ASP A 214 14.58 3.75 7.04
C ASP A 214 15.27 4.94 7.72
N ILE A 215 15.49 4.81 9.01
CA ILE A 215 16.00 5.87 9.88
C ILE A 215 17.42 6.27 9.49
N LEU A 216 18.29 5.30 9.24
CA LEU A 216 19.69 5.56 8.91
C LEU A 216 19.85 6.17 7.52
N LYS A 217 19.05 5.73 6.57
CA LYS A 217 19.05 6.27 5.21
C LYS A 217 18.52 7.70 5.17
N GLU A 218 17.52 8.01 5.98
CA GLU A 218 16.98 9.35 6.11
C GLU A 218 18.02 10.32 6.70
N ASP A 219 18.78 9.87 7.69
CA ASP A 219 19.87 10.64 8.33
C ASP A 219 21.10 10.78 7.41
N GLN A 220 21.32 9.87 6.48
CA GLN A 220 22.49 9.79 5.60
C GLN A 220 22.44 10.65 4.33
N ALA A 221 21.63 11.69 4.27
CA ALA A 221 21.72 12.67 3.18
C ALA A 221 20.96 12.39 1.88
N GLN A 222 19.77 11.85 1.96
CA GLN A 222 18.87 11.90 0.78
C GLN A 222 18.04 13.19 0.71
N ASN A 223 18.48 14.28 1.35
CA ASN A 223 17.76 15.56 1.43
C ASN A 223 16.32 15.46 1.93
N THR A 224 15.99 14.37 2.62
CA THR A 224 14.67 14.07 3.17
C THR A 224 14.67 13.99 4.69
N CYS A 225 15.77 14.45 5.33
CA CYS A 225 15.94 14.48 6.78
C CYS A 225 15.03 15.54 7.43
N ILE A 226 13.72 15.28 7.41
CA ILE A 226 12.71 16.16 8.00
C ILE A 226 12.48 15.77 9.47
N PHE A 227 12.70 14.50 9.77
CA PHE A 227 12.44 13.94 11.09
C PHE A 227 13.76 13.61 11.78
N SER A 228 13.85 13.94 13.08
CA SER A 228 15.01 13.57 13.86
C SER A 228 15.12 12.06 14.05
N THR A 229 16.34 11.56 14.21
CA THR A 229 16.59 10.13 14.49
C THR A 229 15.82 9.66 15.72
N GLU A 230 15.73 10.50 16.77
CA GLU A 230 14.96 10.19 17.98
C GLU A 230 13.48 10.02 17.69
N PHE A 231 12.89 10.92 16.90
CA PHE A 231 11.49 10.82 16.49
C PHE A 231 11.25 9.51 15.71
N ALA A 232 12.09 9.21 14.73
CA ALA A 232 11.95 8.02 13.90
C ALA A 232 12.09 6.71 14.69
N LEU A 233 13.00 6.67 15.70
CA LEU A 233 13.13 5.51 16.60
C LEU A 233 11.92 5.31 17.49
N ARG A 234 11.36 6.40 18.05
CA ARG A 234 10.12 6.32 18.85
C ARG A 234 8.96 5.83 18.00
N LEU A 235 8.81 6.40 16.82
CA LEU A 235 7.76 6.02 15.88
C LEU A 235 7.83 4.54 15.49
N MET A 236 9.03 4.01 15.26
CA MET A 236 9.22 2.58 15.00
C MET A 236 8.83 1.73 16.22
N GLY A 237 9.16 2.20 17.43
CA GLY A 237 8.71 1.56 18.67
C GLY A 237 7.21 1.48 18.77
N ASP A 238 6.52 2.59 18.53
CA ASP A 238 5.05 2.68 18.58
C ASP A 238 4.38 1.76 17.55
N VAL A 239 4.94 1.66 16.33
CA VAL A 239 4.44 0.73 15.29
C VAL A 239 4.62 -0.72 15.71
N GLN A 240 5.76 -1.07 16.32
CA GLN A 240 6.01 -2.41 16.82
C GLN A 240 5.07 -2.77 17.98
N GLU A 241 4.85 -1.85 18.91
CA GLU A 241 3.88 -2.02 19.99
C GLU A 241 2.47 -2.25 19.45
N TYR A 242 2.04 -1.44 18.48
CA TYR A 242 0.77 -1.63 17.78
C TYR A 242 0.65 -3.02 17.14
N PHE A 243 1.72 -3.52 16.50
CA PHE A 243 1.71 -4.85 15.90
C PHE A 243 1.59 -5.95 16.95
N ILE A 244 2.28 -5.81 18.08
CA ILE A 244 2.22 -6.77 19.18
C ILE A 244 0.82 -6.81 19.80
N GLU A 245 0.27 -5.63 20.14
CA GLU A 245 -1.05 -5.51 20.76
C GLU A 245 -2.18 -6.05 19.88
N ASN A 246 -2.07 -5.85 18.57
CA ASN A 246 -3.07 -6.31 17.59
C ASN A 246 -2.76 -7.67 16.99
N ASN A 247 -1.72 -8.38 17.47
CA ASN A 247 -1.30 -9.70 16.98
C ASN A 247 -1.04 -9.74 15.46
N ILE A 248 -0.49 -8.65 14.91
CA ILE A 248 -0.11 -8.56 13.49
C ILE A 248 1.25 -9.22 13.33
N ARG A 249 1.33 -10.34 12.59
CA ARG A 249 2.54 -11.15 12.48
C ARG A 249 3.10 -11.30 11.08
N ASN A 250 2.37 -10.85 10.08
CA ASN A 250 2.73 -11.03 8.68
C ASN A 250 3.15 -9.71 8.00
N PHE A 251 3.37 -8.67 8.80
CA PHE A 251 3.74 -7.35 8.33
C PHE A 251 5.08 -6.90 8.90
#